data_e17bc40cf7f330d025ff982060a4d22e
#
_entry.id   e17bc40cf7f330d025ff982060a4d22e
#
_cell.length_a   1.000
_cell.length_b   1.000
_cell.length_c   1.000
_cell.angle_alpha   90.00
_cell.angle_beta   90.00
_cell.angle_gamma   90.00
#
_symmetry.space_group_name_H-M   'P 1'
#
loop_
_entity.id
_entity.type
_entity.pdbx_description
1 polymer ?
#
loop_
_entity_poly.entity_id
_entity_poly.type
_entity_poly.pdbx_seq_one_letter_code
_entity_poly.pdbx_strand_id
1 'polypeptide(L)'
;MTTKREQIMARLLTTLANTTGVSTRIYRSRVVPLSRGESPALILEPVSDTVEQNTSLPTLDHSLTVRVSVIVRGDVPDNVADATVESLHSKVMADLTVNNLAIDVQPSDTSFELLDADQPGGVIGVEYIVRYRTEIDDLTQ
;
A
#
# COMPACT_ATOMS: atom_id res chain seq x y z
N MET A 1 -5.43 18.76 12.47
CA MET A 1 -5.65 17.39 12.91
C MET A 1 -5.61 16.47 11.70
N THR A 2 -5.09 15.28 11.89
CA THR A 2 -4.86 14.35 10.78
C THR A 2 -6.02 13.36 10.68
N THR A 3 -6.56 13.15 9.49
CA THR A 3 -7.63 12.17 9.28
C THR A 3 -7.13 10.76 9.62
N LYS A 4 -8.06 9.89 9.98
CA LYS A 4 -7.72 8.50 10.30
C LYS A 4 -7.11 7.79 9.09
N ARG A 5 -7.60 8.10 7.88
CA ARG A 5 -7.01 7.59 6.63
C ARG A 5 -5.53 7.97 6.51
N GLU A 6 -5.21 9.24 6.79
CA GLU A 6 -3.82 9.72 6.73
C GLU A 6 -2.95 9.02 7.76
N GLN A 7 -3.47 8.81 8.96
CA GLN A 7 -2.74 8.08 10.01
C GLN A 7 -2.47 6.63 9.59
N ILE A 8 -3.45 5.99 8.95
CA ILE A 8 -3.29 4.62 8.43
C ILE A 8 -2.20 4.59 7.35
N MET A 9 -2.23 5.53 6.42
CA MET A 9 -1.22 5.59 5.35
C MET A 9 0.18 5.81 5.93
N ALA A 10 0.32 6.70 6.89
CA ALA A 10 1.61 6.95 7.54
C ALA A 10 2.12 5.72 8.28
N ARG A 11 1.23 4.99 8.95
CA ARG A 11 1.61 3.77 9.67
C ARG A 11 2.03 2.67 8.71
N LEU A 12 1.32 2.50 7.60
CA LEU A 12 1.69 1.52 6.58
C LEU A 12 3.06 1.82 5.98
N LEU A 13 3.36 3.09 5.75
CA LEU A 13 4.68 3.49 5.25
C LEU A 13 5.78 3.09 6.23
N THR A 14 5.57 3.29 7.52
CA THR A 14 6.50 2.86 8.57
C THR A 14 6.64 1.33 8.60
N THR A 15 5.52 0.62 8.48
CA THR A 15 5.50 -0.85 8.48
C THR A 15 6.30 -1.43 7.33
N LEU A 16 6.28 -0.78 6.17
CA LEU A 16 6.99 -1.25 4.98
C LEU A 16 8.48 -0.90 4.98
N ALA A 17 8.95 -0.14 5.96
CA ALA A 17 10.37 0.22 6.04
C ALA A 17 11.24 -1.05 6.10
N ASN A 18 12.36 -1.04 5.38
CA ASN A 18 13.32 -2.15 5.31
C ASN A 18 12.74 -3.44 4.69
N THR A 19 11.73 -3.31 3.84
CA THR A 19 11.27 -4.45 3.03
C THR A 19 12.42 -4.98 2.18
N THR A 20 12.50 -6.30 2.04
CA THR A 20 13.59 -6.97 1.33
C THR A 20 13.81 -6.38 -0.06
N GLY A 21 15.04 -5.98 -0.35
CA GLY A 21 15.47 -5.52 -1.67
C GLY A 21 15.29 -4.04 -1.93
N VAL A 22 14.50 -3.31 -1.13
CA VAL A 22 14.20 -1.90 -1.41
C VAL A 22 14.93 -0.92 -0.49
N SER A 23 15.46 -1.39 0.65
CA SER A 23 16.18 -0.55 1.61
C SER A 23 15.34 0.70 1.99
N THR A 24 15.84 1.89 1.64
CA THR A 24 15.14 3.15 1.91
C THR A 24 14.33 3.66 0.72
N ARG A 25 14.26 2.91 -0.37
CA ARG A 25 13.55 3.31 -1.59
C ARG A 25 12.06 3.00 -1.48
N ILE A 26 11.41 3.62 -0.51
CA ILE A 26 9.97 3.49 -0.25
C ILE A 26 9.37 4.88 -0.34
N TYR A 27 8.42 5.06 -1.25
CA TYR A 27 7.84 6.37 -1.55
C TYR A 27 6.33 6.34 -1.37
N ARG A 28 5.77 7.48 -1.03
CA ARG A 28 4.34 7.61 -0.88
C ARG A 28 3.79 8.52 -1.97
N SER A 29 2.84 7.97 -2.76
CA SER A 29 2.12 8.71 -3.81
C SER A 29 3.06 9.48 -4.76
N ARG A 30 4.17 8.84 -5.10
CA ARG A 30 5.17 9.49 -5.94
C ARG A 30 4.70 9.55 -7.39
N VAL A 31 4.69 10.75 -7.96
CA VAL A 31 4.29 10.97 -9.35
C VAL A 31 5.48 11.14 -10.29
N VAL A 32 6.68 11.38 -9.75
CA VAL A 32 7.90 11.53 -10.54
C VAL A 32 8.45 10.15 -10.90
N PRO A 33 8.82 9.89 -12.16
CA PRO A 33 9.39 8.59 -12.55
C PRO A 33 10.65 8.25 -11.78
N LEU A 34 10.84 6.96 -11.53
CA LEU A 34 12.03 6.47 -10.85
C LEU A 34 13.21 6.40 -11.80
N SER A 35 14.40 6.76 -11.31
CA SER A 35 15.64 6.57 -12.06
C SER A 35 16.09 5.11 -11.97
N ARG A 36 17.06 4.72 -12.80
CA ARG A 36 17.59 3.35 -12.81
C ARG A 36 18.17 2.94 -11.48
N GLY A 37 18.80 3.87 -10.75
CA GLY A 37 19.39 3.60 -9.44
C GLY A 37 18.38 3.45 -8.31
N GLU A 38 17.12 3.73 -8.58
CA GLU A 38 16.05 3.65 -7.57
C GLU A 38 15.25 2.35 -7.64
N SER A 39 15.78 1.32 -8.28
CA SER A 39 15.13 0.01 -8.41
C SER A 39 15.91 -1.06 -7.63
N PRO A 40 15.27 -2.02 -6.93
CA PRO A 40 13.82 -2.10 -6.67
C PRO A 40 13.33 -1.00 -5.74
N ALA A 41 12.06 -0.62 -5.89
CA ALA A 41 11.44 0.41 -5.07
C ALA A 41 9.98 0.06 -4.77
N LEU A 42 9.46 0.62 -3.68
CA LEU A 42 8.04 0.51 -3.34
C LEU A 42 7.39 1.88 -3.45
N ILE A 43 6.18 1.91 -3.99
CA ILE A 43 5.32 3.10 -3.95
C ILE A 43 4.02 2.71 -3.26
N LEU A 44 3.73 3.36 -2.15
CA LEU A 44 2.51 3.19 -1.38
C LEU A 44 1.56 4.31 -1.75
N GLU A 45 0.33 3.97 -2.18
CA GLU A 45 -0.67 4.98 -2.54
C GLU A 45 -2.08 4.53 -2.18
N PRO A 46 -2.97 5.45 -1.81
CA PRO A 46 -4.38 5.15 -1.70
C PRO A 46 -5.00 5.12 -3.10
N VAL A 47 -5.91 4.18 -3.31
CA VAL A 47 -6.62 4.04 -4.60
C VAL A 47 -8.02 4.60 -4.49
N SER A 48 -8.76 4.19 -3.45
CA SER A 48 -10.13 4.64 -3.22
C SER A 48 -10.51 4.41 -1.77
N ASP A 49 -11.49 5.15 -1.30
CA ASP A 49 -12.03 5.01 0.05
C ASP A 49 -13.56 5.00 -0.09
N THR A 50 -14.15 3.81 -0.01
CA THR A 50 -15.60 3.64 -0.10
C THR A 50 -16.20 3.77 1.30
N VAL A 51 -17.18 4.64 1.44
CA VAL A 51 -17.77 5.00 2.73
C VAL A 51 -19.23 4.56 2.78
N GLU A 52 -19.61 3.88 3.86
CA GLU A 52 -20.98 3.43 4.08
C GLU A 52 -21.40 3.70 5.52
N GLN A 53 -22.69 3.99 5.70
CA GLN A 53 -23.27 4.08 7.03
C GLN A 53 -24.11 2.83 7.28
N ASN A 54 -23.52 1.83 7.92
CA ASN A 54 -24.11 0.50 8.09
C ASN A 54 -24.90 0.33 9.39
N THR A 55 -24.88 1.36 10.27
CA THR A 55 -25.56 1.29 11.56
C THR A 55 -26.39 2.55 11.78
N SER A 56 -27.28 2.52 12.76
CA SER A 56 -28.03 3.70 13.19
C SER A 56 -27.19 4.64 14.05
N LEU A 57 -26.00 4.23 14.45
CA LEU A 57 -25.05 5.08 15.17
C LEU A 57 -24.44 6.11 14.21
N PRO A 58 -24.04 7.29 14.72
CA PRO A 58 -23.43 8.31 13.86
C PRO A 58 -21.97 7.97 13.51
N THR A 59 -21.76 6.82 12.88
CA THR A 59 -20.46 6.32 12.46
C THR A 59 -20.47 5.98 10.98
N LEU A 60 -19.29 6.07 10.36
CA LEU A 60 -19.08 5.71 8.96
C LEU A 60 -18.11 4.53 8.90
N ASP A 61 -18.46 3.53 8.11
CA ASP A 61 -17.58 2.41 7.82
C ASP A 61 -16.86 2.65 6.50
N HIS A 62 -15.55 2.60 6.52
CA HIS A 62 -14.69 2.87 5.37
C HIS A 62 -14.02 1.59 4.89
N SER A 63 -13.92 1.45 3.56
CA SER A 63 -13.11 0.43 2.91
C SER A 63 -12.07 1.16 2.06
N LEU A 64 -10.88 1.31 2.61
CA LEU A 64 -9.78 1.99 1.94
C LEU A 64 -8.97 0.97 1.15
N THR A 65 -8.94 1.14 -0.17
CA THR A 65 -8.08 0.32 -1.03
C THR A 65 -6.73 1.01 -1.14
N VAL A 66 -5.70 0.29 -0.74
CA VAL A 66 -4.31 0.76 -0.75
C VAL A 66 -3.53 -0.11 -1.73
N ARG A 67 -2.71 0.52 -2.57
CA ARG A 67 -1.83 -0.21 -3.49
C ARG A 67 -0.38 -0.01 -3.07
N VAL A 68 0.34 -1.14 -3.00
CA VAL A 68 1.79 -1.14 -2.82
C VAL A 68 2.37 -1.63 -4.14
N SER A 69 3.00 -0.74 -4.89
CA SER A 69 3.59 -1.08 -6.18
C SER A 69 5.08 -1.38 -6.00
N VAL A 70 5.49 -2.56 -6.46
CA VAL A 70 6.90 -2.97 -6.48
C VAL A 70 7.41 -2.71 -7.90
N ILE A 71 8.37 -1.82 -8.02
CA ILE A 71 8.97 -1.45 -9.31
C ILE A 71 10.35 -2.09 -9.37
N VAL A 72 10.56 -2.94 -10.36
CA VAL A 72 11.82 -3.67 -10.54
C VAL A 72 12.29 -3.57 -11.99
N ARG A 73 13.58 -3.78 -12.17
CA ARG A 73 14.17 -3.88 -13.49
C ARG A 73 14.89 -5.21 -13.62
N GLY A 74 14.75 -5.85 -14.79
CA GLY A 74 15.33 -7.16 -15.05
C GLY A 74 14.59 -7.85 -16.20
N ASP A 75 15.14 -8.95 -16.70
CA ASP A 75 14.59 -9.68 -17.83
C ASP A 75 13.29 -10.42 -17.46
N VAL A 76 13.17 -10.84 -16.21
CA VAL A 76 11.96 -11.50 -15.67
C VAL A 76 11.52 -10.73 -14.44
N PRO A 77 10.78 -9.62 -14.63
CA PRO A 77 10.47 -8.71 -13.51
C PRO A 77 9.69 -9.35 -12.38
N ASP A 78 8.71 -10.20 -12.68
CA ASP A 78 7.91 -10.87 -11.66
C ASP A 78 8.76 -11.78 -10.76
N ASN A 79 9.75 -12.47 -11.35
CA ASN A 79 10.68 -13.28 -10.58
C ASN A 79 11.59 -12.43 -9.71
N VAL A 80 12.10 -11.32 -10.25
CA VAL A 80 12.96 -10.40 -9.48
C VAL A 80 12.21 -9.79 -8.30
N ALA A 81 10.94 -9.49 -8.47
CA ALA A 81 10.13 -8.86 -7.45
C ALA A 81 9.59 -9.83 -6.39
N ASP A 82 9.67 -11.12 -6.61
CA ASP A 82 8.98 -12.12 -5.78
C ASP A 82 9.37 -12.03 -4.29
N ALA A 83 10.66 -11.93 -3.99
CA ALA A 83 11.13 -11.83 -2.61
C ALA A 83 10.65 -10.53 -1.93
N THR A 84 10.58 -9.44 -2.70
CA THR A 84 10.08 -8.16 -2.19
C THR A 84 8.57 -8.24 -1.91
N VAL A 85 7.80 -8.86 -2.80
CA VAL A 85 6.36 -9.07 -2.62
C VAL A 85 6.09 -9.93 -1.39
N GLU A 86 6.83 -11.02 -1.21
CA GLU A 86 6.71 -11.87 -0.03
C GLU A 86 6.97 -11.07 1.25
N SER A 87 8.03 -10.27 1.26
CA SER A 87 8.41 -9.48 2.42
C SER A 87 7.36 -8.42 2.77
N LEU A 88 6.87 -7.67 1.77
CA LEU A 88 5.86 -6.65 2.02
C LEU A 88 4.55 -7.26 2.51
N HIS A 89 4.16 -8.38 1.94
CA HIS A 89 2.93 -9.05 2.35
C HIS A 89 3.01 -9.52 3.81
N SER A 90 4.13 -10.13 4.20
CA SER A 90 4.34 -10.56 5.58
C SER A 90 4.29 -9.40 6.55
N LYS A 91 4.86 -8.25 6.18
CA LYS A 91 4.85 -7.06 7.03
C LYS A 91 3.46 -6.46 7.17
N VAL A 92 2.72 -6.35 6.07
CA VAL A 92 1.36 -5.80 6.10
C VAL A 92 0.43 -6.69 6.91
N MET A 93 0.49 -8.00 6.68
CA MET A 93 -0.42 -8.95 7.34
C MET A 93 -0.03 -9.28 8.78
N ALA A 94 1.13 -8.83 9.23
CA ALA A 94 1.54 -9.00 10.63
C ALA A 94 0.82 -8.04 11.58
N ASP A 95 0.23 -6.96 11.05
CA ASP A 95 -0.49 -5.97 11.85
C ASP A 95 -1.84 -5.68 11.20
N LEU A 96 -2.82 -6.52 11.49
CA LEU A 96 -4.15 -6.47 10.86
C LEU A 96 -4.99 -5.29 11.33
N THR A 97 -4.62 -4.64 12.41
CA THR A 97 -5.34 -3.47 12.93
C THR A 97 -4.64 -2.15 12.64
N VAL A 98 -3.51 -2.20 11.96
CA VAL A 98 -2.69 -1.02 11.63
C VAL A 98 -2.50 -0.14 12.88
N ASN A 99 -1.91 -0.74 13.91
CA ASN A 99 -1.67 -0.09 15.20
C ASN A 99 -2.98 0.44 15.84
N ASN A 100 -4.04 -0.37 15.78
CA ASN A 100 -5.38 -0.06 16.31
C ASN A 100 -6.10 1.09 15.60
N LEU A 101 -5.67 1.46 14.41
CA LEU A 101 -6.36 2.46 13.58
C LEU A 101 -7.43 1.84 12.69
N ALA A 102 -7.34 0.55 12.45
CA ALA A 102 -8.22 -0.16 11.52
C ALA A 102 -8.92 -1.35 12.20
N ILE A 103 -10.00 -1.80 11.59
CA ILE A 103 -10.72 -3.00 12.01
C ILE A 103 -9.99 -4.25 11.52
N ASP A 104 -9.66 -4.28 10.22
CA ASP A 104 -8.88 -5.35 9.63
C ASP A 104 -8.22 -4.90 8.33
N VAL A 105 -7.33 -5.74 7.82
CA VAL A 105 -6.67 -5.58 6.53
C VAL A 105 -6.83 -6.90 5.78
N GLN A 106 -7.27 -6.83 4.52
CA GLN A 106 -7.44 -8.01 3.68
C GLN A 106 -6.73 -7.82 2.35
N PRO A 107 -5.98 -8.82 1.86
CA PRO A 107 -5.45 -8.76 0.51
C PRO A 107 -6.60 -8.81 -0.50
N SER A 108 -6.49 -8.03 -1.56
CA SER A 108 -7.54 -7.88 -2.55
C SER A 108 -7.11 -8.38 -3.91
N ASP A 109 -6.05 -7.81 -4.46
CA ASP A 109 -5.67 -8.07 -5.84
C ASP A 109 -4.17 -7.90 -6.03
N THR A 110 -3.62 -8.61 -7.00
CA THR A 110 -2.23 -8.43 -7.42
C THR A 110 -2.23 -8.29 -8.94
N SER A 111 -1.70 -7.19 -9.43
CA SER A 111 -1.64 -6.92 -10.86
C SER A 111 -0.19 -6.86 -11.33
N PHE A 112 0.01 -7.17 -12.62
CA PHE A 112 1.34 -7.22 -13.22
C PHE A 112 1.34 -6.35 -14.47
N GLU A 113 2.34 -5.48 -14.58
CA GLU A 113 2.54 -4.65 -15.74
C GLU A 113 4.00 -4.73 -16.17
N LEU A 114 4.24 -5.13 -17.42
CA LEU A 114 5.59 -5.19 -17.97
C LEU A 114 5.91 -3.86 -18.65
N LEU A 115 7.12 -3.38 -18.40
CA LEU A 115 7.60 -2.11 -18.97
C LEU A 115 8.59 -2.43 -20.10
N ASP A 116 8.29 -1.94 -21.28
CA ASP A 116 9.16 -2.05 -22.46
C ASP A 116 9.96 -0.75 -22.57
N ALA A 117 11.19 -0.79 -22.10
CA ALA A 117 12.07 0.37 -22.06
C ALA A 117 13.50 -0.06 -22.38
N ASP A 118 14.45 0.87 -22.37
CA ASP A 118 15.87 0.58 -22.58
C ASP A 118 16.36 -0.56 -21.68
N GLN A 119 15.87 -0.59 -20.45
CA GLN A 119 16.11 -1.69 -19.53
C GLN A 119 14.76 -2.30 -19.19
N PRO A 120 14.54 -3.60 -19.50
CA PRO A 120 13.30 -4.26 -19.16
C PRO A 120 12.97 -4.15 -17.69
N GLY A 121 11.69 -4.05 -17.38
CA GLY A 121 11.24 -3.92 -16.01
C GLY A 121 9.77 -4.25 -15.87
N GLY A 122 9.26 -4.11 -14.65
CA GLY A 122 7.87 -4.34 -14.38
C GLY A 122 7.40 -3.68 -13.12
N VAL A 123 6.08 -3.57 -13.01
CA VAL A 123 5.41 -3.06 -11.82
C VAL A 123 4.45 -4.15 -11.35
N ILE A 124 4.63 -4.59 -10.12
CA ILE A 124 3.70 -5.52 -9.47
C ILE A 124 2.93 -4.71 -8.43
N GLY A 125 1.63 -4.54 -8.66
CA GLY A 125 0.76 -3.80 -7.76
C GLY A 125 0.01 -4.76 -6.85
N VAL A 126 0.28 -4.69 -5.55
CA VAL A 126 -0.41 -5.50 -4.55
C VAL A 126 -1.40 -4.61 -3.83
N GLU A 127 -2.68 -4.96 -3.89
CA GLU A 127 -3.74 -4.16 -3.29
C GLU A 127 -4.28 -4.83 -2.03
N TYR A 128 -4.52 -3.99 -1.03
CA TYR A 128 -5.14 -4.39 0.25
C TYR A 128 -6.33 -3.51 0.52
N ILE A 129 -7.34 -4.09 1.17
CA ILE A 129 -8.49 -3.34 1.66
C ILE A 129 -8.35 -3.19 3.16
N VAL A 130 -8.22 -1.95 3.62
CA VAL A 130 -8.14 -1.60 5.03
C VAL A 130 -9.50 -1.08 5.46
N ARG A 131 -10.15 -1.80 6.36
CA ARG A 131 -11.46 -1.40 6.88
C ARG A 131 -11.28 -0.66 8.19
N TYR A 132 -11.86 0.53 8.28
CA TYR A 132 -11.79 1.34 9.49
C TYR A 132 -13.08 2.11 9.68
N ARG A 133 -13.25 2.70 10.83
CA ARG A 133 -14.47 3.41 11.19
C ARG A 133 -14.14 4.79 11.70
N THR A 134 -14.96 5.77 11.32
CA THR A 134 -14.88 7.13 11.83
C THR A 134 -16.24 7.57 12.33
N GLU A 135 -16.27 8.70 13.05
CA GLU A 135 -17.53 9.36 13.35
C GLU A 135 -18.06 10.05 12.09
N ILE A 136 -19.37 10.23 12.01
CA ILE A 136 -20.03 10.75 10.81
C ILE A 136 -19.57 12.17 10.47
N ASP A 137 -19.20 12.96 11.48
CA ASP A 137 -18.81 14.35 11.31
C ASP A 137 -17.34 14.61 11.62
N ASP A 138 -16.56 13.57 11.90
CA ASP A 138 -15.15 13.74 12.27
C ASP A 138 -14.30 12.59 11.70
N LEU A 139 -13.57 12.87 10.63
CA LEU A 139 -12.73 11.87 9.98
C LEU A 139 -11.43 11.59 10.75
N THR A 140 -11.19 12.27 11.86
CA THR A 140 -9.99 12.06 12.69
C THR A 140 -10.22 11.01 13.78
N GLN A 141 -11.45 10.59 13.99
CA GLN A 141 -11.82 9.66 15.07
C GLN A 141 -12.60 8.44 14.60
#